data_83a1c43c7efeaa2cec8bd3c98f325ed5
#
_entry.id   83a1c43c7efeaa2cec8bd3c98f325ed5
#
_cell.length_a   1.000
_cell.length_b   1.000
_cell.length_c   1.000
_cell.angle_alpha   90.00
_cell.angle_beta   90.00
_cell.angle_gamma   90.00
#
_symmetry.space_group_name_H-M   'P 1'
#
loop_
_entity.id
_entity.type
_entity.pdbx_description
1 polymer ?
#
loop_
_entity_poly.entity_id
_entity_poly.type
_entity_poly.pdbx_seq_one_letter_code
_entity_poly.pdbx_strand_id
1 'polypeptide(L)'
;WVERAEEEFRQESARTGIHLEVNGALRGASSPDGIRWVRYPENILGSYPDSQNVGMWDPTLEKYVVYHRSGSSFGEVNAWNYQVRSQRRGRAVGRLETEDFRSFSNPSTVALAPDVLDGLNTDIYNSAYARHPDNPNVHYLFPSFYRHYEGTFEVQVCTSRDNKNWTRICRDTFIPLGKPREFDCFMIMVDPGIVKVDDTTWALYYRSEERPHPGSAPSTFKLGYKP
;
A
#
# COMPACT_ATOMS: atom_id res chain seq x y z
N TRP A 1 -4.51 -23.30 9.39
CA TRP A 1 -4.93 -22.43 8.30
C TRP A 1 -3.76 -22.09 7.36
N VAL A 2 -2.60 -21.75 7.87
CA VAL A 2 -1.41 -21.42 7.07
C VAL A 2 -0.90 -22.64 6.32
N GLU A 3 -0.73 -23.78 6.98
CA GLU A 3 -0.24 -25.03 6.37
C GLU A 3 -1.14 -25.54 5.24
N ARG A 4 -2.46 -25.41 5.40
CA ARG A 4 -3.43 -25.81 4.37
C ARG A 4 -3.39 -24.89 3.16
N ALA A 5 -3.20 -23.59 3.38
CA ALA A 5 -3.04 -22.62 2.30
C ALA A 5 -1.72 -22.84 1.53
N GLU A 6 -0.64 -23.21 2.21
CA GLU A 6 0.64 -23.54 1.58
C GLU A 6 0.57 -24.79 0.71
N GLU A 7 -0.15 -25.82 1.15
CA GLU A 7 -0.31 -27.04 0.38
C GLU A 7 -1.19 -26.84 -0.87
N GLU A 8 -2.32 -26.14 -0.73
CA GLU A 8 -3.17 -25.77 -1.86
C GLU A 8 -2.39 -24.93 -2.88
N PHE A 9 -1.50 -24.06 -2.43
CA PHE A 9 -0.67 -23.22 -3.24
C PHE A 9 0.42 -24.02 -3.99
N ARG A 10 1.06 -25.00 -3.35
CA ARG A 10 2.03 -25.91 -3.99
C ARG A 10 1.37 -26.76 -5.07
N GLN A 11 0.18 -27.26 -4.81
CA GLN A 11 -0.58 -28.05 -5.77
C GLN A 11 -0.99 -27.24 -7.00
N GLU A 12 -1.40 -25.99 -6.81
CA GLU A 12 -1.76 -25.09 -7.90
C GLU A 12 -0.52 -24.65 -8.73
N SER A 13 0.60 -24.40 -8.06
CA SER A 13 1.88 -24.14 -8.71
C SER A 13 2.36 -25.30 -9.59
N ALA A 14 2.24 -26.52 -9.07
CA ALA A 14 2.57 -27.73 -9.82
C ALA A 14 1.62 -27.97 -11.02
N ARG A 15 0.35 -27.64 -10.87
CA ARG A 15 -0.67 -27.81 -11.92
C ARG A 15 -0.51 -26.80 -13.06
N THR A 16 -0.13 -25.58 -12.74
CA THR A 16 -0.09 -24.46 -13.72
C THR A 16 1.29 -24.27 -14.34
N GLY A 17 2.33 -24.88 -13.79
CA GLY A 17 3.74 -24.65 -14.19
C GLY A 17 4.23 -23.23 -13.87
N ILE A 18 3.43 -22.42 -13.21
CA ILE A 18 3.82 -21.09 -12.76
C ILE A 18 4.49 -21.26 -11.40
N HIS A 19 5.78 -20.93 -11.31
CA HIS A 19 6.47 -20.82 -10.02
C HIS A 19 5.85 -19.67 -9.23
N LEU A 20 4.78 -20.01 -8.49
CA LEU A 20 4.21 -19.10 -7.51
C LEU A 20 5.20 -19.08 -6.35
N GLU A 21 5.88 -17.97 -6.12
CA GLU A 21 6.67 -17.83 -4.91
C GLU A 21 5.75 -18.00 -3.70
N VAL A 22 6.21 -18.74 -2.69
CA VAL A 22 5.49 -19.12 -1.46
C VAL A 22 4.95 -17.90 -0.66
N ASN A 23 5.23 -16.70 -1.10
CA ASN A 23 5.00 -15.44 -0.41
C ASN A 23 3.68 -14.73 -0.74
N GLY A 24 2.75 -15.40 -1.40
CA GLY A 24 1.43 -14.84 -1.67
C GLY A 24 1.30 -14.13 -3.03
N ALA A 25 0.07 -13.90 -3.42
CA ALA A 25 -0.29 -13.21 -4.65
C ALA A 25 -1.55 -12.36 -4.43
N LEU A 26 -1.74 -11.34 -5.26
CA LEU A 26 -2.99 -10.60 -5.33
C LEU A 26 -3.93 -11.31 -6.30
N ARG A 27 -5.13 -11.62 -5.84
CA ARG A 27 -6.19 -12.24 -6.65
C ARG A 27 -7.44 -11.37 -6.69
N GLY A 28 -8.19 -11.49 -7.77
CA GLY A 28 -9.47 -10.83 -7.92
C GLY A 28 -10.64 -11.79 -7.70
N ALA A 29 -11.79 -11.20 -7.45
CA ALA A 29 -13.07 -11.87 -7.45
C ALA A 29 -14.15 -10.93 -8.00
N SER A 30 -15.21 -11.48 -8.54
CA SER A 30 -16.38 -10.72 -8.97
C SER A 30 -17.65 -11.24 -8.31
N SER A 31 -18.63 -10.35 -8.17
CA SER A 31 -19.94 -10.67 -7.64
C SER A 31 -21.01 -9.87 -8.39
N PRO A 32 -22.14 -10.48 -8.74
CA PRO A 32 -23.26 -9.77 -9.34
C PRO A 32 -24.12 -9.02 -8.32
N ASP A 33 -24.00 -9.37 -7.04
CA ASP A 33 -24.90 -8.91 -5.97
C ASP A 33 -24.15 -8.35 -4.74
N GLY A 34 -22.80 -8.37 -4.75
CA GLY A 34 -21.95 -7.97 -3.62
C GLY A 34 -21.93 -8.97 -2.46
N ILE A 35 -22.64 -10.08 -2.56
CA ILE A 35 -22.76 -11.10 -1.51
C ILE A 35 -22.09 -12.40 -1.93
N ARG A 36 -22.35 -12.87 -3.14
CA ARG A 36 -21.79 -14.12 -3.68
C ARG A 36 -20.61 -13.80 -4.57
N TRP A 37 -19.42 -14.13 -4.12
CA TRP A 37 -18.17 -13.82 -4.80
C TRP A 37 -17.59 -15.06 -5.49
N VAL A 38 -17.21 -14.89 -6.76
CA VAL A 38 -16.49 -15.88 -7.55
C VAL A 38 -15.06 -15.39 -7.74
N ARG A 39 -14.12 -16.16 -7.21
CA ARG A 39 -12.69 -15.87 -7.32
C ARG A 39 -12.19 -16.17 -8.74
N TYR A 40 -11.36 -15.29 -9.28
CA TYR A 40 -10.66 -15.55 -10.52
C TYR A 40 -9.57 -16.60 -10.30
N PRO A 41 -9.35 -17.51 -11.25
CA PRO A 41 -8.27 -18.50 -11.16
C PRO A 41 -6.89 -17.86 -11.30
N GLU A 42 -6.78 -16.76 -12.05
CA GLU A 42 -5.52 -16.07 -12.34
C GLU A 42 -5.11 -15.15 -11.18
N ASN A 43 -3.81 -14.96 -11.03
CA ASN A 43 -3.27 -13.95 -10.15
C ASN A 43 -3.26 -12.59 -10.86
N ILE A 44 -3.73 -11.53 -10.19
CA ILE A 44 -3.57 -10.15 -10.62
C ILE A 44 -2.10 -9.76 -10.58
N LEU A 45 -1.43 -10.15 -9.52
CA LEU A 45 -0.01 -9.88 -9.29
C LEU A 45 0.62 -11.12 -8.65
N GLY A 46 1.64 -11.67 -9.29
CA GLY A 46 2.35 -12.86 -8.83
C GLY A 46 3.45 -12.62 -7.80
N SER A 47 3.56 -11.40 -7.29
CA SER A 47 4.48 -11.04 -6.21
C SER A 47 3.72 -10.75 -4.92
N TYR A 48 4.41 -10.84 -3.79
CA TYR A 48 3.83 -10.54 -2.48
C TYR A 48 3.47 -9.05 -2.34
N PRO A 49 2.19 -8.69 -2.45
CA PRO A 49 1.78 -7.29 -2.41
C PRO A 49 1.59 -6.78 -0.97
N ASP A 50 1.63 -7.66 0.04
CA ASP A 50 1.37 -7.40 1.47
C ASP A 50 0.07 -6.60 1.68
N SER A 51 0.13 -5.50 2.37
CA SER A 51 -0.99 -4.61 2.65
C SER A 51 -0.77 -3.29 1.91
N GLN A 52 -1.66 -2.69 1.71
CA GLN A 52 -2.95 -2.32 1.29
C GLN A 52 -2.98 -2.27 -0.24
N ASN A 53 -3.84 -3.05 -0.84
CA ASN A 53 -4.01 -3.06 -2.30
C ASN A 53 -5.34 -2.39 -2.62
N VAL A 54 -5.32 -1.43 -3.54
CA VAL A 54 -6.51 -0.64 -3.90
C VAL A 54 -6.73 -0.77 -5.39
N GLY A 55 -7.89 -1.32 -5.78
CA GLY A 55 -8.29 -1.40 -7.17
C GLY A 55 -9.55 -0.58 -7.42
N MET A 56 -9.56 0.21 -8.49
CA MET A 56 -10.72 1.02 -8.85
C MET A 56 -10.85 1.19 -10.37
N TRP A 57 -12.06 1.50 -10.80
CA TRP A 57 -12.32 1.97 -12.16
C TRP A 57 -12.02 3.47 -12.27
N ASP A 58 -11.22 3.83 -13.23
CA ASP A 58 -10.98 5.23 -13.59
C ASP A 58 -11.72 5.57 -14.89
N PRO A 59 -12.82 6.34 -14.84
CA PRO A 59 -13.62 6.65 -16.01
C PRO A 59 -12.93 7.61 -16.99
N THR A 60 -11.90 8.35 -16.54
CA THR A 60 -11.14 9.23 -17.41
C THR A 60 -10.13 8.46 -18.26
N LEU A 61 -9.56 7.41 -17.68
CA LEU A 61 -8.65 6.51 -18.37
C LEU A 61 -9.38 5.36 -19.08
N GLU A 62 -10.66 5.14 -18.76
CA GLU A 62 -11.44 3.97 -19.16
C GLU A 62 -10.72 2.65 -18.83
N LYS A 63 -10.13 2.59 -17.64
CA LYS A 63 -9.36 1.44 -17.16
C LYS A 63 -9.53 1.22 -15.67
N TYR A 64 -9.31 -0.01 -15.25
CA TYR A 64 -9.03 -0.29 -13.86
C TYR A 64 -7.59 0.07 -13.53
N VAL A 65 -7.39 0.72 -12.41
CA VAL A 65 -6.08 1.04 -11.85
C VAL A 65 -5.93 0.33 -10.52
N VAL A 66 -4.79 -0.32 -10.33
CA VAL A 66 -4.47 -0.99 -9.06
C VAL A 66 -3.22 -0.36 -8.49
N TYR A 67 -3.33 0.13 -7.27
CA TYR A 67 -2.20 0.51 -6.44
C TYR A 67 -1.87 -0.63 -5.49
N HIS A 68 -0.62 -0.99 -5.44
CA HIS A 68 -0.13 -2.10 -4.64
C HIS A 68 1.23 -1.78 -4.03
N ARG A 69 1.68 -2.60 -3.12
CA ARG A 69 3.04 -2.50 -2.60
C ARG A 69 4.06 -2.88 -3.69
N SER A 70 5.00 -2.01 -3.94
CA SER A 70 6.18 -2.30 -4.76
C SER A 70 7.38 -2.65 -3.88
N GLY A 71 8.23 -3.55 -4.38
CA GLY A 71 9.41 -4.02 -3.67
C GLY A 71 10.67 -3.15 -3.86
N SER A 72 10.61 -2.04 -4.58
CA SER A 72 11.79 -1.21 -4.83
C SER A 72 11.44 0.26 -4.82
N SER A 73 12.14 1.01 -4.00
CA SER A 73 12.00 2.46 -3.96
C SER A 73 12.91 3.20 -4.97
N PHE A 74 13.95 2.56 -5.53
CA PHE A 74 14.94 3.23 -6.36
C PHE A 74 15.33 2.45 -7.62
N GLY A 75 14.43 1.68 -8.20
CA GLY A 75 14.68 0.94 -9.45
C GLY A 75 15.76 -0.14 -9.36
N GLU A 76 16.87 0.15 -8.74
CA GLU A 76 17.97 -0.80 -8.50
C GLU A 76 18.25 -0.93 -7.00
N VAL A 77 18.53 -2.17 -6.58
CA VAL A 77 19.00 -2.46 -5.22
C VAL A 77 20.43 -1.96 -5.13
N ASN A 78 20.63 -0.80 -4.53
CA ASN A 78 21.98 -0.35 -4.25
C ASN A 78 22.52 -1.02 -2.96
N ALA A 79 23.82 -1.01 -2.80
CA ALA A 79 24.49 -1.64 -1.65
C ALA A 79 23.99 -1.11 -0.30
N TRP A 80 23.53 0.14 -0.27
CA TRP A 80 22.98 0.76 0.93
C TRP A 80 21.63 0.17 1.33
N ASN A 81 20.69 0.04 0.37
CA ASN A 81 19.39 -0.58 0.64
C ASN A 81 19.53 -2.02 1.10
N TYR A 82 20.51 -2.74 0.56
CA TYR A 82 20.79 -4.12 0.92
C TYR A 82 21.39 -4.23 2.33
N GLN A 83 22.38 -3.39 2.67
CA GLN A 83 23.09 -3.47 3.94
C GLN A 83 22.27 -2.96 5.13
N VAL A 84 21.50 -1.89 4.95
CA VAL A 84 20.74 -1.29 6.06
C VAL A 84 19.44 -2.06 6.33
N ARG A 85 18.88 -2.74 5.34
CA ARG A 85 17.57 -3.38 5.45
C ARG A 85 17.61 -4.90 5.50
N SER A 86 18.75 -5.49 5.76
CA SER A 86 18.88 -6.93 5.94
C SER A 86 17.95 -7.74 5.04
N GLN A 87 18.08 -7.59 3.71
CA GLN A 87 17.31 -8.28 2.67
C GLN A 87 15.92 -7.67 2.33
N ARG A 88 15.48 -6.60 2.95
CA ARG A 88 14.21 -5.98 2.55
C ARG A 88 14.46 -4.89 1.53
N ARG A 89 13.91 -5.08 0.34
CA ARG A 89 13.75 -4.00 -0.63
C ARG A 89 12.91 -2.90 -0.01
N GLY A 90 13.29 -1.63 -0.19
CA GLY A 90 12.48 -0.51 0.26
C GLY A 90 11.06 -0.60 -0.31
N ARG A 91 10.06 -0.19 0.48
CA ARG A 91 8.67 -0.17 0.05
C ARG A 91 8.38 1.11 -0.71
N ALA A 92 7.61 0.95 -1.79
CA ALA A 92 7.11 2.03 -2.62
C ALA A 92 5.67 1.70 -3.05
N VAL A 93 4.98 2.62 -3.65
CA VAL A 93 3.68 2.41 -4.26
C VAL A 93 3.87 2.02 -5.71
N GLY A 94 3.47 0.80 -6.06
CA GLY A 94 3.39 0.33 -7.43
C GLY A 94 2.01 0.61 -8.03
N ARG A 95 1.94 0.65 -9.36
CA ARG A 95 0.73 0.92 -10.12
C ARG A 95 0.62 0.02 -11.34
N LEU A 96 -0.56 -0.53 -11.53
CA LEU A 96 -0.94 -1.36 -12.67
C LEU A 96 -2.21 -0.81 -13.33
N GLU A 97 -2.37 -1.04 -14.62
CA GLU A 97 -3.58 -0.75 -15.38
C GLU A 97 -4.11 -2.00 -16.06
N THR A 98 -5.43 -2.09 -16.20
CA THR A 98 -6.09 -3.16 -16.97
C THR A 98 -7.45 -2.71 -17.47
N GLU A 99 -7.90 -3.29 -18.56
CA GLU A 99 -9.24 -3.03 -19.15
C GLU A 99 -10.29 -3.98 -18.57
N ASP A 100 -9.91 -5.17 -18.16
CA ASP A 100 -10.82 -6.26 -17.77
C ASP A 100 -10.71 -6.70 -16.30
N PHE A 101 -9.85 -6.08 -15.52
CA PHE A 101 -9.51 -6.47 -14.12
C PHE A 101 -9.01 -7.91 -13.97
N ARG A 102 -8.55 -8.53 -15.03
CA ARG A 102 -8.02 -9.91 -15.05
C ARG A 102 -6.62 -9.97 -15.61
N SER A 103 -6.39 -9.25 -16.68
CA SER A 103 -5.11 -9.22 -17.40
C SER A 103 -4.37 -7.94 -17.05
N PHE A 104 -3.30 -8.07 -16.31
CA PHE A 104 -2.50 -6.90 -15.89
C PHE A 104 -1.21 -6.84 -16.66
N SER A 105 -0.91 -5.67 -17.21
CA SER A 105 0.37 -5.42 -17.86
C SER A 105 1.52 -5.53 -16.85
N ASN A 106 2.50 -6.36 -17.16
CA ASN A 106 3.76 -6.38 -16.44
C ASN A 106 4.84 -5.68 -17.31
N PRO A 107 5.75 -4.92 -16.69
CA PRO A 107 5.94 -4.73 -15.26
C PRO A 107 5.06 -3.63 -14.67
N SER A 108 4.79 -3.72 -13.37
CA SER A 108 4.24 -2.62 -12.58
C SER A 108 5.18 -1.42 -12.62
N THR A 109 4.59 -0.24 -12.75
CA THR A 109 5.35 1.02 -12.64
C THR A 109 5.38 1.51 -11.20
N VAL A 110 6.44 2.20 -10.80
CA VAL A 110 6.47 2.87 -9.50
C VAL A 110 5.73 4.21 -9.63
N ALA A 111 4.63 4.34 -8.88
CA ALA A 111 3.83 5.56 -8.84
C ALA A 111 4.36 6.58 -7.83
N LEU A 112 4.81 6.09 -6.66
CA LEU A 112 5.36 6.92 -5.61
C LEU A 112 6.42 6.16 -4.84
N ALA A 113 7.56 6.79 -4.61
CA ALA A 113 8.66 6.25 -3.81
C ALA A 113 9.21 7.30 -2.86
N PRO A 114 9.84 6.90 -1.74
CA PRO A 114 10.67 7.80 -0.97
C PRO A 114 11.79 8.36 -1.83
N ASP A 115 12.16 9.59 -1.58
CA ASP A 115 13.28 10.26 -2.25
C ASP A 115 14.37 10.69 -1.25
N VAL A 116 15.38 11.39 -1.75
CA VAL A 116 16.54 11.81 -0.96
C VAL A 116 16.20 12.71 0.25
N LEU A 117 15.04 13.36 0.21
CA LEU A 117 14.60 14.24 1.30
C LEU A 117 13.85 13.50 2.41
N ASP A 118 13.49 12.23 2.21
CA ASP A 118 12.73 11.44 3.20
C ASP A 118 13.60 10.77 4.26
N GLY A 119 14.91 10.83 4.11
CA GLY A 119 15.82 10.11 4.96
C GLY A 119 15.92 8.61 4.65
N LEU A 120 17.03 8.02 5.06
CA LEU A 120 17.42 6.67 4.66
C LEU A 120 16.64 5.55 5.38
N ASN A 121 15.98 5.86 6.48
CA ASN A 121 15.18 4.92 7.27
C ASN A 121 13.69 4.94 6.92
N THR A 122 13.33 5.45 5.75
CA THR A 122 11.94 5.70 5.35
C THR A 122 11.51 4.76 4.22
N ASP A 123 10.30 4.23 4.38
CA ASP A 123 9.55 3.51 3.36
C ASP A 123 8.17 4.15 3.15
N ILE A 124 7.49 3.78 2.07
CA ILE A 124 6.04 4.00 1.92
C ILE A 124 5.34 2.67 2.16
N TYR A 125 4.51 2.61 3.22
CA TYR A 125 3.90 1.37 3.66
C TYR A 125 2.63 1.01 2.88
N ASN A 126 1.77 2.01 2.64
CA ASN A 126 0.52 1.85 1.89
C ASN A 126 0.27 3.08 0.99
N SER A 127 -0.77 3.01 0.17
CA SER A 127 -1.12 4.05 -0.80
C SER A 127 -2.33 4.88 -0.41
N ALA A 128 -3.38 4.24 0.10
CA ALA A 128 -4.67 4.85 0.45
C ALA A 128 -5.20 5.80 -0.64
N TYR A 129 -5.48 5.22 -1.81
CA TYR A 129 -6.02 6.01 -2.92
C TYR A 129 -7.44 6.49 -2.66
N ALA A 130 -7.70 7.72 -3.05
CA ALA A 130 -9.03 8.30 -3.13
C ALA A 130 -9.17 9.21 -4.37
N ARG A 131 -10.38 9.30 -4.89
CA ARG A 131 -10.75 10.29 -5.88
C ARG A 131 -11.58 11.39 -5.23
N HIS A 132 -11.38 12.62 -5.68
CA HIS A 132 -12.15 13.75 -5.19
C HIS A 132 -13.66 13.53 -5.44
N PRO A 133 -14.52 13.65 -4.44
CA PRO A 133 -15.95 13.34 -4.57
C PRO A 133 -16.68 14.13 -5.66
N ASP A 134 -16.32 15.40 -5.84
CA ASP A 134 -17.00 16.32 -6.76
C ASP A 134 -16.17 16.64 -8.02
N ASN A 135 -14.94 16.10 -8.15
CA ASN A 135 -14.10 16.35 -9.32
C ASN A 135 -13.36 15.08 -9.74
N PRO A 136 -13.79 14.38 -10.79
CA PRO A 136 -13.19 13.12 -11.21
C PRO A 136 -11.74 13.24 -11.70
N ASN A 137 -11.27 14.45 -12.03
CA ASN A 137 -9.90 14.70 -12.48
C ASN A 137 -8.95 15.07 -11.35
N VAL A 138 -9.36 14.86 -10.10
CA VAL A 138 -8.51 15.09 -8.94
C VAL A 138 -8.41 13.80 -8.14
N HIS A 139 -7.20 13.34 -7.99
CA HIS A 139 -6.86 12.10 -7.31
C HIS A 139 -5.95 12.38 -6.12
N TYR A 140 -6.09 11.59 -5.07
CA TYR A 140 -5.29 11.64 -3.86
C TYR A 140 -4.65 10.29 -3.57
N LEU A 141 -3.44 10.32 -3.04
CA LEU A 141 -2.89 9.26 -2.23
C LEU A 141 -2.63 9.82 -0.82
N PHE A 142 -2.95 9.03 0.18
CA PHE A 142 -2.63 9.30 1.59
C PHE A 142 -1.61 8.26 2.08
N PRO A 143 -0.39 8.29 1.56
CA PRO A 143 0.60 7.28 1.87
C PRO A 143 1.06 7.39 3.33
N SER A 144 1.19 6.24 3.99
CA SER A 144 1.83 6.16 5.30
C SER A 144 3.34 5.98 5.10
N PHE A 145 4.10 6.98 5.52
CA PHE A 145 5.56 6.96 5.52
C PHE A 145 6.05 6.25 6.78
N TYR A 146 6.64 5.09 6.60
CA TYR A 146 7.17 4.28 7.67
C TYR A 146 8.57 4.72 8.06
N ARG A 147 8.73 5.20 9.28
CA ARG A 147 10.02 5.53 9.90
C ARG A 147 10.54 4.31 10.66
N HIS A 148 11.53 3.63 10.11
CA HIS A 148 11.98 2.33 10.62
C HIS A 148 12.57 2.37 12.03
N TYR A 149 13.28 3.45 12.37
CA TYR A 149 13.90 3.56 13.70
C TYR A 149 12.86 3.86 14.77
N GLU A 150 11.92 4.75 14.49
CA GLU A 150 10.87 5.17 15.39
C GLU A 150 9.73 4.14 15.45
N GLY A 151 9.58 3.36 14.39
CA GLY A 151 8.47 2.43 14.24
C GLY A 151 7.14 3.10 13.95
N THR A 152 7.17 4.35 13.45
CA THR A 152 5.99 5.18 13.23
C THR A 152 5.54 5.18 11.78
N PHE A 153 4.25 5.38 11.57
CA PHE A 153 3.64 5.64 10.27
C PHE A 153 3.02 7.04 10.26
N GLU A 154 3.60 7.92 9.46
CA GLU A 154 3.16 9.30 9.28
C GLU A 154 2.47 9.44 7.94
N VAL A 155 1.25 9.97 7.95
CA VAL A 155 0.47 10.16 6.72
C VAL A 155 0.82 11.47 6.05
N GLN A 156 1.13 11.41 4.77
CA GLN A 156 1.26 12.58 3.91
C GLN A 156 0.13 12.62 2.87
N VAL A 157 0.03 13.70 2.11
CA VAL A 157 -0.91 13.82 1.01
C VAL A 157 -0.18 14.06 -0.32
N CYS A 158 -0.55 13.27 -1.32
CA CYS A 158 -0.11 13.46 -2.69
C CYS A 158 -1.32 13.66 -3.59
N THR A 159 -1.16 14.43 -4.65
CA THR A 159 -2.21 14.65 -5.64
C THR A 159 -1.77 14.32 -7.04
N SER A 160 -2.76 13.98 -7.88
CA SER A 160 -2.59 13.78 -9.30
C SER A 160 -3.79 14.34 -10.07
N ARG A 161 -3.56 14.78 -11.31
CA ARG A 161 -4.60 15.20 -12.25
C ARG A 161 -4.88 14.16 -13.33
N ASP A 162 -4.01 13.17 -13.46
CA ASP A 162 -4.05 12.14 -14.49
C ASP A 162 -4.01 10.71 -13.95
N ASN A 163 -4.05 10.56 -12.61
CA ASN A 163 -3.94 9.27 -11.93
C ASN A 163 -2.66 8.47 -12.27
N LYS A 164 -1.62 9.17 -12.76
CA LYS A 164 -0.33 8.60 -13.15
C LYS A 164 0.84 9.33 -12.51
N ASN A 165 0.85 10.65 -12.67
CA ASN A 165 1.90 11.51 -12.17
C ASN A 165 1.49 12.09 -10.82
N TRP A 166 2.27 11.80 -9.79
CA TRP A 166 1.95 12.17 -8.41
C TRP A 166 2.85 13.28 -7.90
N THR A 167 2.25 14.29 -7.31
CA THR A 167 2.94 15.40 -6.67
C THR A 167 2.70 15.35 -5.16
N ARG A 168 3.77 15.37 -4.39
CA ARG A 168 3.71 15.59 -2.94
C ARG A 168 3.51 17.07 -2.70
N ILE A 169 2.29 17.47 -2.34
CA ILE A 169 1.94 18.89 -2.14
C ILE A 169 2.76 19.48 -0.99
N CYS A 170 2.87 18.70 0.07
CA CYS A 170 3.58 19.04 1.28
C CYS A 170 4.25 17.79 1.84
N ARG A 171 5.42 17.97 2.45
CA ARG A 171 6.12 16.85 3.13
C ARG A 171 5.81 16.77 4.61
N ASP A 172 5.05 17.75 5.10
CA ASP A 172 4.58 17.73 6.47
C ASP A 172 3.53 16.64 6.66
N THR A 173 3.40 16.18 7.88
CA THR A 173 2.41 15.18 8.26
C THR A 173 1.01 15.74 8.07
N PHE A 174 0.19 15.08 7.25
CA PHE A 174 -1.20 15.47 6.99
C PHE A 174 -2.12 15.13 8.17
N ILE A 175 -1.98 13.94 8.73
CA ILE A 175 -2.66 13.52 9.96
C ILE A 175 -1.55 13.28 10.99
N PRO A 176 -1.42 14.17 12.00
CA PRO A 176 -0.38 14.02 13.01
C PRO A 176 -0.65 12.81 13.91
N LEU A 177 0.43 12.18 14.36
CA LEU A 177 0.32 11.16 15.40
C LEU A 177 -0.24 11.74 16.69
N GLY A 178 -1.01 10.96 17.39
CA GLY A 178 -1.51 11.28 18.71
C GLY A 178 -0.40 11.39 19.77
N LYS A 179 -0.76 11.91 20.93
CA LYS A 179 0.16 11.97 22.07
C LYS A 179 0.49 10.57 22.59
N PRO A 180 1.61 10.39 23.30
CA PRO A 180 1.93 9.12 23.95
C PRO A 180 0.75 8.57 24.76
N ARG A 181 0.38 7.32 24.53
CA ARG A 181 -0.77 6.58 25.10
C ARG A 181 -2.13 6.87 24.44
N GLU A 182 -2.21 7.69 23.42
CA GLU A 182 -3.38 7.77 22.57
C GLU A 182 -3.37 6.61 21.57
N PHE A 183 -4.54 6.25 21.05
CA PHE A 183 -4.72 5.06 20.19
C PHE A 183 -3.98 5.15 18.85
N ASP A 184 -3.57 6.35 18.45
CA ASP A 184 -2.92 6.67 17.18
C ASP A 184 -1.51 7.25 17.33
N CYS A 185 -0.85 6.97 18.45
CA CYS A 185 0.45 7.57 18.77
C CYS A 185 1.65 6.97 18.02
N PHE A 186 1.48 5.85 17.30
CA PHE A 186 2.57 5.24 16.53
C PHE A 186 2.30 5.06 15.06
N MET A 187 1.16 4.49 14.69
CA MET A 187 0.91 4.16 13.29
C MET A 187 -0.48 4.65 12.87
N ILE A 188 -0.54 5.45 11.83
CA ILE A 188 -1.77 5.85 11.17
C ILE A 188 -1.77 5.33 9.73
N MET A 189 -2.84 4.62 9.38
CA MET A 189 -3.06 4.09 8.04
C MET A 189 -4.44 4.51 7.56
N VAL A 190 -4.48 5.38 6.58
CA VAL A 190 -5.72 5.82 5.96
C VAL A 190 -6.33 4.70 5.12
N ASP A 191 -7.62 4.53 5.20
CA ASP A 191 -8.38 3.62 4.35
C ASP A 191 -8.69 4.27 2.99
N PRO A 192 -8.80 3.47 1.91
CA PRO A 192 -9.10 3.99 0.59
C PRO A 192 -10.46 4.69 0.52
N GLY A 193 -10.50 5.80 -0.19
CA GLY A 193 -11.73 6.56 -0.46
C GLY A 193 -11.93 7.75 0.45
N ILE A 194 -12.70 8.69 -0.05
CA ILE A 194 -13.22 9.85 0.68
C ILE A 194 -14.73 9.77 0.60
N VAL A 195 -15.41 9.92 1.73
CA VAL A 195 -16.87 9.93 1.82
C VAL A 195 -17.36 11.37 1.91
N LYS A 196 -18.18 11.78 0.95
CA LYS A 196 -18.88 13.06 1.05
C LYS A 196 -20.02 12.92 2.07
N VAL A 197 -19.93 13.66 3.16
CA VAL A 197 -20.93 13.67 4.22
C VAL A 197 -22.05 14.65 3.88
N ASP A 198 -21.66 15.86 3.44
CA ASP A 198 -22.55 16.92 2.99
C ASP A 198 -21.82 17.83 1.97
N ASP A 199 -22.39 18.98 1.63
CA ASP A 199 -21.82 19.89 0.62
C ASP A 199 -20.53 20.60 1.10
N THR A 200 -20.21 20.55 2.37
CA THR A 200 -19.05 21.24 2.98
C THR A 200 -18.10 20.31 3.70
N THR A 201 -18.51 19.05 3.91
CA THR A 201 -17.78 18.10 4.77
C THR A 201 -17.49 16.80 4.05
N TRP A 202 -16.23 16.40 4.09
CA TRP A 202 -15.78 15.08 3.67
C TRP A 202 -15.17 14.33 4.83
N ALA A 203 -15.42 13.03 4.89
CA ALA A 203 -14.84 12.13 5.87
C ALA A 203 -13.76 11.26 5.27
N LEU A 204 -12.66 11.13 5.97
CA LEU A 204 -11.56 10.23 5.71
C LEU A 204 -11.43 9.28 6.89
N TYR A 205 -11.48 7.98 6.62
CA TYR A 205 -11.34 6.98 7.67
C TYR A 205 -9.90 6.52 7.78
N TYR A 206 -9.44 6.27 8.98
CA TYR A 206 -8.14 5.69 9.23
C TYR A 206 -8.18 4.69 10.38
N ARG A 207 -7.30 3.73 10.33
CA ARG A 207 -6.97 2.84 11.44
C ARG A 207 -5.62 3.23 12.01
N SER A 208 -5.40 2.87 13.25
CA SER A 208 -4.17 3.22 13.95
C SER A 208 -3.74 2.15 14.94
N GLU A 209 -2.51 2.30 15.41
CA GLU A 209 -1.92 1.43 16.41
C GLU A 209 -1.24 2.27 17.48
N GLU A 210 -1.42 1.88 18.73
CA GLU A 210 -0.75 2.48 19.89
C GLU A 210 0.67 1.93 20.15
N ARG A 211 1.16 1.07 19.26
CA ARG A 211 2.46 0.40 19.37
C ARG A 211 3.31 0.62 18.14
N PRO A 212 4.65 0.66 18.28
CA PRO A 212 5.53 0.75 17.15
C PRO A 212 5.43 -0.51 16.28
N HIS A 213 5.68 -0.34 14.97
CA HIS A 213 5.67 -1.45 14.02
C HIS A 213 6.65 -2.56 14.45
N PRO A 214 6.24 -3.84 14.43
CA PRO A 214 7.07 -4.96 14.93
C PRO A 214 8.41 -5.15 14.21
N GLY A 215 8.53 -4.64 12.97
CA GLY A 215 9.76 -4.68 12.19
C GLY A 215 10.69 -3.49 12.40
N SER A 216 10.43 -2.63 13.39
CA SER A 216 11.30 -1.51 13.75
C SER A 216 12.61 -2.00 14.33
N ALA A 217 13.67 -1.18 14.19
CA ALA A 217 14.99 -1.49 14.70
C ALA A 217 15.02 -1.70 16.22
N PRO A 218 16.07 -2.34 16.77
CA PRO A 218 15.97 -3.09 18.01
C PRO A 218 15.66 -2.24 19.23
N SER A 219 14.83 -2.83 20.06
CA SER A 219 14.78 -2.90 21.53
C SER A 219 15.20 -1.72 22.41
N THR A 220 15.96 -0.74 21.97
CA THR A 220 16.25 0.45 22.76
C THR A 220 15.00 1.33 22.97
N PHE A 221 14.05 1.29 22.05
CA PHE A 221 12.74 1.93 22.20
C PHE A 221 11.72 1.09 22.99
N LYS A 222 11.97 -0.20 23.20
CA LYS A 222 11.13 -1.05 24.04
C LYS A 222 11.22 -0.74 25.54
N LEU A 223 12.13 0.13 25.93
CA LEU A 223 12.42 0.42 27.36
C LEU A 223 11.43 1.38 28.03
N GLY A 224 10.43 1.88 27.34
CA GLY A 224 9.44 2.80 27.93
C GLY A 224 8.01 2.25 28.05
N TYR A 225 7.68 1.17 27.36
CA TYR A 225 6.34 0.60 27.37
C TYR A 225 6.31 -0.72 28.14
N LYS A 226 5.98 -0.66 29.42
CA LYS A 226 5.34 -1.77 30.14
C LYS A 226 3.83 -1.57 30.03
N PRO A 227 3.06 -2.63 29.64
CA PRO A 227 1.61 -2.59 29.66
C PRO A 227 1.08 -2.34 31.05
#